data_71a0eb713851f571819a9faacdb81ac3
#
_entry.id   71a0eb713851f571819a9faacdb81ac3
#
_cell.length_a   1.000
_cell.length_b   1.000
_cell.length_c   1.000
_cell.angle_alpha   90.00
_cell.angle_beta   90.00
_cell.angle_gamma   90.00
#
_symmetry.space_group_name_H-M   'P 1'
#
loop_
_entity.id
_entity.type
_entity.pdbx_description
1 polymer ?
#
loop_
_entity_poly.entity_id
_entity_poly.type
_entity_poly.pdbx_seq_one_letter_code
_entity_poly.pdbx_strand_id
1 'polypeptide(L)'
;ALRAAGFAWYEVSNWSKPGGQCQHNLGYWRGGDWLGIGPGAHAHRAGLRRWNIKHPAAWAAAVDRGQDPAAGSEQVDAEGRRRESIMLGLRLAEGIDADVLDDQGAAAAAYAQAQGLLVARPGGWVLTDAGRLMADAVVAQLWG
;
A
#
# COMPACT_ATOMS: atom_id res chain seq x y z
N ALA A 1 22.43 -12.32 -4.62
CA ALA A 1 22.59 -12.26 -6.08
C ALA A 1 22.18 -10.90 -6.64
N LEU A 2 20.93 -10.41 -6.42
CA LEU A 2 20.41 -9.16 -7.02
C LEU A 2 21.22 -7.91 -6.64
N ARG A 3 21.54 -7.73 -5.34
CA ARG A 3 22.37 -6.59 -4.89
C ARG A 3 23.76 -6.57 -5.57
N ALA A 4 24.39 -7.73 -5.72
CA ALA A 4 25.68 -7.84 -6.40
C ALA A 4 25.59 -7.52 -7.90
N ALA A 5 24.40 -7.62 -8.50
CA ALA A 5 24.13 -7.25 -9.89
C ALA A 5 23.64 -5.79 -10.03
N GLY A 6 23.71 -4.98 -8.97
CA GLY A 6 23.35 -3.57 -8.98
C GLY A 6 21.85 -3.30 -8.89
N PHE A 7 21.04 -4.29 -8.46
CA PHE A 7 19.63 -4.07 -8.17
C PHE A 7 19.43 -3.67 -6.71
N ALA A 8 18.53 -2.75 -6.46
CA ALA A 8 18.05 -2.37 -5.15
C ALA A 8 16.59 -2.83 -4.97
N TRP A 9 16.28 -3.30 -3.78
CA TRP A 9 14.90 -3.55 -3.39
C TRP A 9 14.16 -2.21 -3.23
N TYR A 10 12.93 -2.12 -3.75
CA TYR A 10 12.16 -0.90 -3.63
C TYR A 10 10.72 -1.11 -3.11
N GLU A 11 10.14 -2.31 -3.30
CA GLU A 11 8.84 -2.68 -2.71
C GLU A 11 8.66 -4.21 -2.67
N VAL A 12 7.90 -4.72 -1.72
CA VAL A 12 7.57 -6.15 -1.47
C VAL A 12 8.65 -7.11 -1.94
N SER A 13 8.49 -7.71 -3.13
CA SER A 13 9.44 -8.64 -3.75
C SER A 13 10.17 -8.05 -4.97
N ASN A 14 9.93 -6.79 -5.30
CA ASN A 14 10.45 -6.17 -6.51
C ASN A 14 11.78 -5.44 -6.30
N TRP A 15 12.65 -5.63 -7.26
CA TRP A 15 13.99 -5.09 -7.32
C TRP A 15 14.19 -4.39 -8.65
N SER A 16 14.89 -3.28 -8.66
CA SER A 16 15.21 -2.54 -9.88
C SER A 16 16.64 -2.01 -9.86
N LYS A 17 17.18 -1.70 -11.02
CA LYS A 17 18.32 -0.79 -11.12
C LYS A 17 17.87 0.63 -10.81
N PRO A 18 18.79 1.56 -10.45
CA PRO A 18 18.45 2.95 -10.20
C PRO A 18 17.62 3.54 -11.34
N GLY A 19 16.49 4.18 -11.01
CA GLY A 19 15.55 4.76 -11.97
C GLY A 19 14.63 3.77 -12.69
N GLY A 20 14.76 2.47 -12.44
CA GLY A 20 13.94 1.42 -13.07
C GLY A 20 12.74 0.95 -12.25
N GLN A 21 12.38 1.65 -11.15
CA GLN A 21 11.22 1.30 -10.35
C GLN A 21 9.92 1.46 -11.15
N CYS A 22 9.01 0.49 -11.01
CA CYS A 22 7.69 0.58 -11.63
C CYS A 22 6.85 1.66 -10.92
N GLN A 23 6.72 2.83 -11.56
CA GLN A 23 5.99 3.96 -11.00
C GLN A 23 4.51 3.65 -10.78
N HIS A 24 3.93 2.81 -11.62
CA HIS A 24 2.54 2.35 -11.45
C HIS A 24 2.37 1.57 -10.14
N ASN A 25 3.26 0.62 -9.84
CA ASN A 25 3.22 -0.12 -8.58
C ASN A 25 3.47 0.79 -7.37
N LEU A 26 4.45 1.70 -7.47
CA LEU A 26 4.70 2.68 -6.41
C LEU A 26 3.49 3.56 -6.14
N GLY A 27 2.72 3.93 -7.18
CA GLY A 27 1.48 4.68 -7.04
C GLY A 27 0.47 3.97 -6.12
N TYR A 28 0.29 2.65 -6.27
CA TYR A 28 -0.56 1.86 -5.37
C TYR A 28 -0.02 1.80 -3.94
N TRP A 29 1.27 1.48 -3.78
CA TRP A 29 1.90 1.37 -2.46
C TRP A 29 1.92 2.68 -1.68
N ARG A 30 1.93 3.82 -2.36
CA ARG A 30 1.85 5.16 -1.77
C ARG A 30 0.42 5.65 -1.55
N GLY A 31 -0.59 4.79 -1.78
CA GLY A 31 -1.99 5.16 -1.61
C GLY A 31 -2.49 6.21 -2.61
N GLY A 32 -1.86 6.28 -3.78
CA GLY A 32 -2.23 7.23 -4.83
C GLY A 32 -3.62 7.00 -5.42
N ASP A 33 -4.08 7.94 -6.23
CA ASP A 33 -5.33 7.82 -6.97
C ASP A 33 -5.16 7.01 -8.24
N TRP A 34 -6.16 6.18 -8.57
CA TRP A 34 -6.21 5.44 -9.83
C TRP A 34 -7.64 5.30 -10.34
N LEU A 35 -7.77 5.08 -11.64
CA LEU A 35 -9.04 4.81 -12.30
C LEU A 35 -9.16 3.33 -12.63
N GLY A 36 -10.35 2.76 -12.39
CA GLY A 36 -10.71 1.41 -12.80
C GLY A 36 -11.57 1.45 -14.05
N ILE A 37 -11.10 0.89 -15.15
CA ILE A 37 -11.82 0.83 -16.43
C ILE A 37 -12.19 -0.61 -16.72
N GLY A 38 -13.46 -0.84 -17.04
CA GLY A 38 -13.99 -2.15 -17.38
C GLY A 38 -14.84 -2.81 -16.28
N PRO A 39 -15.43 -3.98 -16.59
CA PRO A 39 -16.28 -4.72 -15.66
C PRO A 39 -15.47 -5.21 -14.45
N GLY A 40 -16.03 -5.01 -13.25
CA GLY A 40 -15.40 -5.41 -11.99
C GLY A 40 -14.16 -4.60 -11.59
N ALA A 41 -13.75 -3.62 -12.39
CA ALA A 41 -12.59 -2.80 -12.06
C ALA A 41 -12.84 -1.92 -10.84
N HIS A 42 -11.81 -1.77 -10.02
CA HIS A 42 -11.82 -0.88 -8.86
C HIS A 42 -11.13 0.43 -9.20
N ALA A 43 -11.55 1.52 -8.57
CA ALA A 43 -10.93 2.84 -8.60
C ALA A 43 -10.75 3.36 -7.18
N HIS A 44 -9.76 4.23 -6.99
CA HIS A 44 -9.57 4.98 -5.75
C HIS A 44 -9.28 6.43 -6.10
N ARG A 45 -10.00 7.35 -5.48
CA ARG A 45 -9.78 8.79 -5.65
C ARG A 45 -10.11 9.55 -4.37
N ALA A 46 -9.12 10.22 -3.80
CA ALA A 46 -9.27 11.02 -2.59
C ALA A 46 -9.96 10.27 -1.42
N GLY A 47 -9.62 8.99 -1.22
CA GLY A 47 -10.19 8.14 -0.19
C GLY A 47 -11.55 7.53 -0.54
N LEU A 48 -12.14 7.87 -1.69
CA LEU A 48 -13.33 7.19 -2.21
C LEU A 48 -12.91 6.00 -3.06
N ARG A 49 -13.28 4.82 -2.65
CA ARG A 49 -13.18 3.59 -3.45
C ARG A 49 -14.46 3.38 -4.20
N ARG A 50 -14.34 2.93 -5.44
CA ARG A 50 -15.48 2.52 -6.29
C ARG A 50 -15.14 1.22 -6.99
N TRP A 51 -16.17 0.43 -7.29
CA TRP A 51 -16.03 -0.76 -8.11
C TRP A 51 -17.18 -0.86 -9.11
N ASN A 52 -16.83 -1.29 -10.31
CA ASN A 52 -17.78 -1.42 -11.41
C ASN A 52 -18.57 -2.73 -11.33
N ILE A 53 -19.71 -2.77 -12.05
CA ILE A 53 -20.50 -3.99 -12.27
C ILE A 53 -19.57 -5.08 -12.81
N LYS A 54 -19.58 -6.26 -12.14
CA LYS A 54 -18.68 -7.37 -12.48
C LYS A 54 -19.04 -8.07 -13.80
N HIS A 55 -20.34 -8.18 -14.10
CA HIS A 55 -20.80 -8.90 -15.30
C HIS A 55 -20.54 -8.05 -16.55
N PRO A 56 -19.76 -8.55 -17.55
CA PRO A 56 -19.34 -7.74 -18.69
C PRO A 56 -20.51 -7.14 -19.50
N ALA A 57 -21.53 -7.95 -19.84
CA ALA A 57 -22.66 -7.46 -20.61
C ALA A 57 -23.51 -6.44 -19.85
N ALA A 58 -23.66 -6.57 -18.53
CA ALA A 58 -24.39 -5.60 -17.72
C ALA A 58 -23.61 -4.28 -17.58
N TRP A 59 -22.27 -4.37 -17.45
CA TRP A 59 -21.39 -3.20 -17.45
C TRP A 59 -21.47 -2.45 -18.79
N ALA A 60 -21.32 -3.16 -19.92
CA ALA A 60 -21.41 -2.58 -21.25
C ALA A 60 -22.78 -1.90 -21.47
N ALA A 61 -23.87 -2.58 -21.13
CA ALA A 61 -25.21 -2.04 -21.26
C ALA A 61 -25.45 -0.77 -20.40
N ALA A 62 -24.82 -0.63 -19.23
CA ALA A 62 -24.87 0.59 -18.43
C ALA A 62 -24.14 1.73 -19.15
N VAL A 63 -22.92 1.45 -19.65
CA VAL A 63 -22.11 2.42 -20.40
C VAL A 63 -22.83 2.90 -21.66
N ASP A 64 -23.39 1.97 -22.44
CA ASP A 64 -24.13 2.28 -23.69
C ASP A 64 -25.35 3.18 -23.44
N ARG A 65 -25.97 3.06 -22.26
CA ARG A 65 -27.08 3.93 -21.84
C ARG A 65 -26.64 5.24 -21.21
N GLY A 66 -25.32 5.52 -21.12
CA GLY A 66 -24.79 6.70 -20.44
C GLY A 66 -25.01 6.67 -18.92
N GLN A 67 -25.25 5.49 -18.33
CA GLN A 67 -25.42 5.31 -16.90
C GLN A 67 -24.10 5.08 -16.21
N ASP A 68 -23.99 5.48 -14.95
CA ASP A 68 -22.81 5.16 -14.13
C ASP A 68 -22.72 3.64 -13.94
N PRO A 69 -21.64 2.97 -14.41
CA PRO A 69 -21.49 1.54 -14.31
C PRO A 69 -21.00 1.07 -12.92
N ALA A 70 -20.95 1.95 -11.92
CA ALA A 70 -20.55 1.57 -10.57
C ALA A 70 -21.58 0.65 -9.92
N ALA A 71 -21.11 -0.46 -9.34
CA ALA A 71 -21.90 -1.35 -8.50
C ALA A 71 -21.90 -0.91 -7.03
N GLY A 72 -20.90 -0.13 -6.61
CA GLY A 72 -20.83 0.38 -5.26
C GLY A 72 -19.63 1.28 -5.03
N SER A 73 -19.61 1.89 -3.85
CA SER A 73 -18.51 2.73 -3.39
C SER A 73 -18.38 2.68 -1.87
N GLU A 74 -17.21 3.04 -1.37
CA GLU A 74 -16.87 3.12 0.04
C GLU A 74 -16.00 4.35 0.27
N GLN A 75 -16.34 5.16 1.27
CA GLN A 75 -15.49 6.26 1.73
C GLN A 75 -14.61 5.72 2.86
N VAL A 76 -13.30 5.68 2.63
CA VAL A 76 -12.33 5.30 3.67
C VAL A 76 -12.21 6.44 4.66
N ASP A 77 -12.46 6.17 5.93
CA ASP A 77 -12.33 7.14 7.01
C ASP A 77 -10.86 7.44 7.38
N ALA A 78 -10.63 8.31 8.33
CA ALA A 78 -9.28 8.72 8.72
C ALA A 78 -8.48 7.56 9.32
N GLU A 79 -9.13 6.72 10.13
CA GLU A 79 -8.48 5.57 10.75
C GLU A 79 -8.16 4.50 9.71
N GLY A 80 -9.07 4.22 8.79
CA GLY A 80 -8.81 3.32 7.66
C GLY A 80 -7.63 3.78 6.82
N ARG A 81 -7.53 5.08 6.51
CA ARG A 81 -6.39 5.65 5.78
C ARG A 81 -5.08 5.51 6.56
N ARG A 82 -5.11 5.74 7.89
CA ARG A 82 -3.94 5.55 8.75
C ARG A 82 -3.45 4.10 8.68
N ARG A 83 -4.33 3.13 8.87
CA ARG A 83 -4.00 1.70 8.80
C ARG A 83 -3.45 1.29 7.44
N GLU A 84 -4.03 1.81 6.37
CA GLU A 84 -3.53 1.57 5.02
C GLU A 84 -2.15 2.18 4.79
N SER A 85 -1.89 3.39 5.30
CA SER A 85 -0.57 4.02 5.21
C SER A 85 0.51 3.15 5.87
N ILE A 86 0.22 2.56 7.03
CA ILE A 86 1.13 1.63 7.71
C ILE A 86 1.30 0.36 6.86
N MET A 87 0.18 -0.25 6.44
CA MET A 87 0.17 -1.51 5.71
C MET A 87 0.92 -1.42 4.37
N LEU A 88 0.68 -0.36 3.62
CA LEU A 88 1.27 -0.16 2.30
C LEU A 88 2.69 0.39 2.40
N GLY A 89 2.92 1.39 3.25
CA GLY A 89 4.19 2.07 3.39
C GLY A 89 5.31 1.17 3.92
N LEU A 90 5.02 0.28 4.86
CA LEU A 90 6.02 -0.69 5.34
C LEU A 90 6.51 -1.64 4.26
N ARG A 91 5.75 -1.84 3.19
CA ARG A 91 6.18 -2.67 2.05
C ARG A 91 7.11 -1.95 1.09
N LEU A 92 7.32 -0.66 1.30
CA LEU A 92 8.26 0.16 0.53
C LEU A 92 9.64 0.22 1.21
N ALA A 93 10.68 0.37 0.40
CA ALA A 93 12.02 0.66 0.88
C ALA A 93 12.11 2.04 1.59
N GLU A 94 11.16 2.91 1.30
CA GLU A 94 11.01 4.22 1.97
C GLU A 94 10.46 4.08 3.40
N GLY A 95 9.66 3.03 3.66
CA GLY A 95 9.02 2.78 4.94
C GLY A 95 7.89 3.75 5.25
N ILE A 96 7.61 3.94 6.54
CA ILE A 96 6.56 4.81 7.06
C ILE A 96 7.13 5.94 7.90
N ASP A 97 6.44 7.08 7.93
CA ASP A 97 6.74 8.16 8.85
C ASP A 97 6.23 7.82 10.26
N ALA A 98 6.90 8.34 11.28
CA ALA A 98 6.59 8.02 12.67
C ALA A 98 5.24 8.62 13.11
N ASP A 99 4.81 9.70 12.49
CA ASP A 99 3.55 10.41 12.80
C ASP A 99 2.29 9.66 12.39
N VAL A 100 2.42 8.62 11.56
CA VAL A 100 1.28 7.73 11.24
C VAL A 100 0.98 6.74 12.37
N LEU A 101 1.87 6.60 13.35
CA LEU A 101 1.71 5.73 14.50
C LEU A 101 1.12 6.50 15.69
N ASP A 102 0.17 5.89 16.36
CA ASP A 102 -0.23 6.30 17.70
C ASP A 102 0.77 5.80 18.76
N ASP A 103 0.51 6.08 20.03
CA ASP A 103 1.42 5.68 21.14
C ASP A 103 1.62 4.17 21.20
N GLN A 104 0.56 3.39 20.92
CA GLN A 104 0.62 1.92 20.92
C GLN A 104 1.43 1.41 19.72
N GLY A 105 1.20 1.94 18.54
CA GLY A 105 1.96 1.63 17.33
C GLY A 105 3.45 2.03 17.47
N ALA A 106 3.74 3.16 18.11
CA ALA A 106 5.10 3.58 18.40
C ALA A 106 5.83 2.61 19.37
N ALA A 107 5.14 2.16 20.41
CA ALA A 107 5.68 1.15 21.33
C ALA A 107 5.91 -0.19 20.61
N ALA A 108 4.98 -0.60 19.75
CA ALA A 108 5.13 -1.80 18.94
C ALA A 108 6.29 -1.69 17.93
N ALA A 109 6.49 -0.52 17.33
CA ALA A 109 7.62 -0.28 16.43
C ALA A 109 8.97 -0.39 17.17
N ALA A 110 9.08 0.17 18.38
CA ALA A 110 10.26 0.02 19.22
C ALA A 110 10.52 -1.45 19.58
N TYR A 111 9.47 -2.21 19.88
CA TYR A 111 9.58 -3.65 20.13
C TYR A 111 10.05 -4.39 18.88
N ALA A 112 9.43 -4.15 17.71
CA ALA A 112 9.84 -4.75 16.45
C ALA A 112 11.28 -4.40 16.05
N GLN A 113 11.74 -3.19 16.39
CA GLN A 113 13.15 -2.81 16.24
C GLN A 113 14.06 -3.65 17.13
N ALA A 114 13.70 -3.85 18.39
CA ALA A 114 14.48 -4.69 19.31
C ALA A 114 14.57 -6.15 18.83
N GLN A 115 13.55 -6.62 18.09
CA GLN A 115 13.54 -7.94 17.44
C GLN A 115 14.33 -7.96 16.10
N GLY A 116 14.88 -6.84 15.66
CA GLY A 116 15.61 -6.74 14.39
C GLY A 116 14.70 -6.78 13.15
N LEU A 117 13.39 -6.55 13.29
CA LEU A 117 12.43 -6.55 12.19
C LEU A 117 12.26 -5.16 11.57
N LEU A 118 12.43 -4.09 12.37
CA LEU A 118 12.43 -2.70 11.94
C LEU A 118 13.78 -2.04 12.18
N VAL A 119 14.09 -1.02 11.41
CA VAL A 119 15.19 -0.11 11.63
C VAL A 119 14.69 1.33 11.58
N ALA A 120 15.11 2.15 12.51
CA ALA A 120 14.80 3.58 12.53
C ALA A 120 15.50 4.30 11.37
N ARG A 121 14.79 5.22 10.73
CA ARG A 121 15.32 6.22 9.80
C ARG A 121 14.96 7.63 10.29
N PRO A 122 15.55 8.70 9.76
CA PRO A 122 15.11 10.06 10.08
C PRO A 122 13.60 10.22 9.82
N GLY A 123 12.84 10.46 10.89
CA GLY A 123 11.39 10.66 10.85
C GLY A 123 10.53 9.40 10.72
N GLY A 124 11.08 8.19 10.80
CA GLY A 124 10.22 7.01 10.65
C GLY A 124 10.90 5.65 10.73
N TRP A 125 10.30 4.65 10.12
CA TRP A 125 10.65 3.24 10.23
C TRP A 125 10.67 2.53 8.88
N VAL A 126 11.62 1.58 8.72
CA VAL A 126 11.76 0.73 7.53
C VAL A 126 11.91 -0.72 7.98
N LEU A 127 11.34 -1.67 7.22
CA LEU A 127 11.58 -3.09 7.44
C LEU A 127 13.03 -3.47 7.12
N THR A 128 13.62 -4.28 7.99
CA THR A 128 14.89 -4.98 7.69
C THR A 128 14.66 -6.10 6.66
N ASP A 129 15.72 -6.73 6.18
CA ASP A 129 15.60 -7.92 5.33
C ASP A 129 14.83 -9.06 6.03
N ALA A 130 15.01 -9.23 7.35
CA ALA A 130 14.25 -10.18 8.17
C ALA A 130 12.79 -9.72 8.34
N GLY A 131 12.59 -8.42 8.62
CA GLY A 131 11.26 -7.83 8.78
C GLY A 131 10.39 -7.94 7.54
N ARG A 132 10.97 -7.87 6.34
CA ARG A 132 10.22 -8.06 5.08
C ARG A 132 9.58 -9.44 4.95
N LEU A 133 10.22 -10.47 5.50
CA LEU A 133 9.67 -11.83 5.53
C LEU A 133 8.52 -11.97 6.54
N MET A 134 8.43 -11.03 7.47
CA MET A 134 7.43 -10.96 8.54
C MET A 134 6.53 -9.73 8.43
N ALA A 135 6.46 -9.11 7.25
CA ALA A 135 5.81 -7.81 7.06
C ALA A 135 4.36 -7.77 7.59
N ASP A 136 3.57 -8.81 7.32
CA ASP A 136 2.17 -8.88 7.77
C ASP A 136 2.06 -8.94 9.30
N ALA A 137 2.95 -9.67 9.96
CA ALA A 137 3.00 -9.74 11.42
C ALA A 137 3.44 -8.40 12.03
N VAL A 138 4.42 -7.73 11.44
CA VAL A 138 4.85 -6.39 11.89
C VAL A 138 3.71 -5.39 11.70
N VAL A 139 3.07 -5.36 10.53
CA VAL A 139 1.91 -4.49 10.28
C VAL A 139 0.81 -4.70 11.32
N ALA A 140 0.45 -5.96 11.60
CA ALA A 140 -0.59 -6.27 12.58
C ALA A 140 -0.24 -5.77 14.00
N GLN A 141 1.03 -5.80 14.39
CA GLN A 141 1.48 -5.24 15.68
C GLN A 141 1.38 -3.70 15.73
N LEU A 142 1.64 -3.01 14.61
CA LEU A 142 1.62 -1.56 14.54
C LEU A 142 0.20 -0.96 14.45
N TRP A 143 -0.79 -1.79 14.15
CA TRP A 143 -2.18 -1.32 14.08
C TRP A 143 -2.85 -1.16 15.46
N GLY A 144 -2.33 -1.81 16.47
CA GLY A 144 -2.92 -1.88 17.81
C GLY A 144 -3.96 -2.97 17.94
#